data_3ceace6b5bf2bb35532a16cb83447cd1
#
_entry.id   3ceace6b5bf2bb35532a16cb83447cd1
#
_cell.length_a   1.000
_cell.length_b   1.000
_cell.length_c   1.000
_cell.angle_alpha   90.00
_cell.angle_beta   90.00
_cell.angle_gamma   90.00
#
_symmetry.space_group_name_H-M   'P 1'
#
loop_
_entity.id
_entity.type
_entity.pdbx_description
1 polymer ?
#
loop_
_entity_poly.entity_id
_entity_poly.type
_entity_poly.pdbx_seq_one_letter_code
_entity_poly.pdbx_strand_id
1 'polypeptide(L)'
;SAASDVYKRQAEMLQQFAPDGMPAADSLLALASRTMMGSLYWRDKTPREPTPRRFAQPDMSDIENTLTAYRILRAAGNRKAELEKIRNYFFEQRKSGSWRNTYESSRIVETIMPDMLEKDGGAFREASLTIDGQRFGKFPLTRTYAPGKEITVRKEGSMPVFFTAYQQAWNDKPERAAEGFTVSTLFRKDGKPVTTLHAGERVELVATVTADSDAEYVMVEIPIPAGCSYDSKEKGDFWKETHREYYKEKVAVFCNKLRKGTHTFTVRLLPRYTGSYHLNPARAELMYYPVFHGRNEMKKCGVAEAQ
;
A
#
# COMPACT_ATOMS: atom_id res chain seq x y z
N SER A 1 16.13 -29.74 4.95
CA SER A 1 16.91 -28.50 4.81
C SER A 1 16.08 -27.52 3.98
N ALA A 2 16.15 -26.22 4.27
CA ALA A 2 15.33 -25.19 3.63
C ALA A 2 15.37 -25.23 2.08
N ALA A 3 16.50 -25.59 1.48
CA ALA A 3 16.64 -25.76 0.03
C ALA A 3 15.79 -26.94 -0.50
N SER A 4 15.70 -28.04 0.24
CA SER A 4 14.88 -29.20 -0.11
C SER A 4 13.38 -28.86 -0.11
N ASP A 5 12.94 -28.03 0.83
CA ASP A 5 11.53 -27.64 0.95
C ASP A 5 11.10 -26.65 -0.15
N VAL A 6 12.02 -25.81 -0.61
CA VAL A 6 11.78 -24.89 -1.74
C VAL A 6 11.64 -25.70 -3.05
N TYR A 7 12.51 -26.67 -3.29
CA TYR A 7 12.39 -27.55 -4.47
C TYR A 7 11.13 -28.42 -4.43
N LYS A 8 10.75 -28.89 -3.25
CA LYS A 8 9.54 -29.68 -3.07
C LYS A 8 8.28 -28.88 -3.35
N ARG A 9 8.20 -27.63 -2.85
CA ARG A 9 7.09 -26.71 -3.17
C ARG A 9 7.05 -26.32 -4.65
N GLN A 10 8.19 -26.11 -5.28
CA GLN A 10 8.27 -25.87 -6.73
C GLN A 10 7.75 -27.08 -7.52
N ALA A 11 8.11 -28.30 -7.10
CA ALA A 11 7.63 -29.54 -7.73
C ALA A 11 6.13 -29.73 -7.50
N GLU A 12 5.62 -29.47 -6.29
CA GLU A 12 4.20 -29.54 -5.97
C GLU A 12 3.38 -28.53 -6.76
N MET A 13 3.86 -27.26 -6.89
CA MET A 13 3.22 -26.27 -7.76
C MET A 13 3.28 -26.70 -9.23
N LEU A 14 4.39 -27.22 -9.72
CA LEU A 14 4.53 -27.71 -11.10
C LEU A 14 3.66 -28.95 -11.36
N GLN A 15 3.49 -29.85 -10.38
CA GLN A 15 2.57 -30.98 -10.48
C GLN A 15 1.11 -30.56 -10.45
N GLN A 16 0.77 -29.57 -9.62
CA GLN A 16 -0.58 -29.01 -9.53
C GLN A 16 -0.96 -28.20 -10.78
N PHE A 17 0.01 -27.68 -11.50
CA PHE A 17 -0.14 -26.88 -12.72
C PHE A 17 0.64 -27.50 -13.89
N ALA A 18 0.50 -28.84 -14.09
CA ALA A 18 1.16 -29.57 -15.16
C ALA A 18 0.98 -28.93 -16.55
N PRO A 19 1.96 -29.09 -17.46
CA PRO A 19 2.06 -28.30 -18.70
C PRO A 19 0.98 -28.57 -19.75
N ASP A 20 0.04 -29.46 -19.53
CA ASP A 20 -0.93 -29.92 -20.54
C ASP A 20 -2.12 -28.98 -20.78
N GLY A 21 -2.09 -27.74 -20.24
CA GLY A 21 -3.21 -26.90 -20.58
C GLY A 21 -3.21 -25.44 -20.14
N MET A 22 -3.70 -24.60 -21.01
CA MET A 22 -4.17 -23.22 -20.75
C MET A 22 -4.99 -23.05 -19.46
N PRO A 23 -5.82 -24.04 -19.01
CA PRO A 23 -6.55 -23.98 -17.74
C PRO A 23 -5.65 -23.78 -16.51
N ALA A 24 -4.44 -24.30 -16.52
CA ALA A 24 -3.50 -24.19 -15.41
C ALA A 24 -2.98 -22.75 -15.23
N ALA A 25 -2.68 -22.03 -16.30
CA ALA A 25 -2.21 -20.64 -16.24
C ALA A 25 -3.30 -19.69 -15.73
N ASP A 26 -4.56 -19.89 -16.15
CA ASP A 26 -5.68 -19.07 -15.69
C ASP A 26 -6.02 -19.34 -14.22
N SER A 27 -5.97 -20.60 -13.78
CA SER A 27 -6.13 -20.97 -12.38
C SER A 27 -5.03 -20.35 -11.50
N LEU A 28 -3.79 -20.33 -12.00
CA LEU A 28 -2.68 -19.67 -11.31
C LEU A 28 -2.91 -18.17 -11.19
N LEU A 29 -3.38 -17.50 -12.26
CA LEU A 29 -3.70 -16.08 -12.24
C LEU A 29 -4.87 -15.73 -11.31
N ALA A 30 -5.86 -16.60 -11.17
CA ALA A 30 -6.96 -16.44 -10.23
C ALA A 30 -6.50 -16.41 -8.76
N LEU A 31 -5.36 -17.04 -8.45
CA LEU A 31 -4.75 -17.02 -7.12
C LEU A 31 -3.85 -15.81 -6.86
N ALA A 32 -3.59 -14.99 -7.88
CA ALA A 32 -2.70 -13.85 -7.75
C ALA A 32 -3.27 -12.76 -6.82
N SER A 33 -2.40 -12.19 -6.03
CA SER A 33 -2.65 -10.95 -5.27
C SER A 33 -2.20 -9.75 -6.09
N ARG A 34 -2.73 -8.56 -5.77
CA ARG A 34 -2.36 -7.30 -6.44
C ARG A 34 -1.84 -6.30 -5.43
N THR A 35 -0.81 -5.56 -5.82
CA THR A 35 -0.39 -4.35 -5.10
C THR A 35 -1.29 -3.17 -5.49
N MET A 36 -1.21 -2.06 -4.76
CA MET A 36 -1.90 -0.82 -5.15
C MET A 36 -1.45 -0.27 -6.50
N MET A 37 -0.22 -0.53 -6.91
CA MET A 37 0.31 -0.16 -8.23
C MET A 37 -0.17 -1.09 -9.36
N GLY A 38 -0.97 -2.13 -9.04
CA GLY A 38 -1.50 -3.08 -10.01
C GLY A 38 -0.56 -4.23 -10.36
N SER A 39 0.58 -4.34 -9.69
CA SER A 39 1.52 -5.44 -9.87
C SER A 39 0.98 -6.75 -9.32
N LEU A 40 1.37 -7.87 -9.92
CA LEU A 40 0.92 -9.20 -9.55
C LEU A 40 1.98 -9.93 -8.74
N TYR A 41 1.53 -10.65 -7.69
CA TYR A 41 2.37 -11.52 -6.88
C TYR A 41 1.57 -12.65 -6.24
N TRP A 42 2.25 -13.69 -5.75
CA TRP A 42 1.63 -14.84 -5.09
C TRP A 42 2.05 -14.90 -3.64
N ARG A 43 1.04 -14.72 -2.77
CA ARG A 43 1.21 -14.74 -1.33
C ARG A 43 1.36 -16.17 -0.82
N ASP A 44 2.24 -16.35 0.17
CA ASP A 44 2.22 -17.56 0.98
C ASP A 44 1.00 -17.54 1.93
N LYS A 45 0.11 -18.48 1.74
CA LYS A 45 -1.09 -18.66 2.57
C LYS A 45 -0.89 -19.70 3.67
N THR A 46 0.31 -20.26 3.82
CA THR A 46 0.60 -21.27 4.84
C THR A 46 0.44 -20.64 6.23
N PRO A 47 -0.43 -21.18 7.10
CA PRO A 47 -0.52 -20.75 8.49
C PRO A 47 0.85 -20.91 9.15
N ARG A 48 1.37 -19.86 9.74
CA ARG A 48 2.62 -19.91 10.49
C ARG A 48 2.31 -19.81 11.96
N GLU A 49 2.94 -20.70 12.75
CA GLU A 49 2.95 -20.49 14.19
C GLU A 49 3.65 -19.16 14.54
N PRO A 50 3.15 -18.46 15.57
CA PRO A 50 3.77 -17.22 16.02
C PRO A 50 5.17 -17.47 16.51
N THR A 51 6.19 -17.19 15.71
CA THR A 51 7.60 -17.24 16.13
C THR A 51 7.98 -15.94 16.83
N PRO A 52 8.73 -16.00 17.94
CA PRO A 52 9.24 -14.80 18.59
C PRO A 52 10.02 -13.91 17.61
N ARG A 53 9.81 -12.60 17.65
CA ARG A 53 10.38 -11.61 16.70
C ARG A 53 11.89 -11.74 16.45
N ARG A 54 12.67 -12.26 17.41
CA ARG A 54 14.12 -12.48 17.28
C ARG A 54 14.50 -13.51 16.22
N PHE A 55 13.58 -14.38 15.84
CA PHE A 55 13.81 -15.47 14.91
C PHE A 55 12.84 -15.45 13.71
N ALA A 56 11.96 -14.47 13.62
CA ALA A 56 11.08 -14.32 12.48
C ALA A 56 11.94 -14.09 11.24
N GLN A 57 12.14 -15.15 10.47
CA GLN A 57 12.68 -15.03 9.14
C GLN A 57 11.71 -14.18 8.33
N PRO A 58 12.24 -13.26 7.59
CA PRO A 58 11.44 -12.42 6.75
C PRO A 58 10.72 -13.26 5.68
N ASP A 59 9.57 -12.77 5.19
CA ASP A 59 8.68 -13.40 4.22
C ASP A 59 9.32 -13.60 2.83
N MET A 60 10.26 -14.54 2.75
CA MET A 60 10.88 -14.97 1.48
C MET A 60 9.90 -15.69 0.56
N SER A 61 8.82 -16.25 1.12
CA SER A 61 7.86 -17.09 0.41
C SER A 61 7.07 -16.34 -0.66
N ASP A 62 6.70 -15.06 -0.45
CA ASP A 62 5.99 -14.29 -1.47
C ASP A 62 6.86 -14.07 -2.72
N ILE A 63 8.14 -13.80 -2.56
CA ILE A 63 9.11 -13.66 -3.67
C ILE A 63 9.31 -15.00 -4.39
N GLU A 64 9.56 -16.08 -3.66
CA GLU A 64 9.79 -17.42 -4.25
C GLU A 64 8.54 -17.94 -4.96
N ASN A 65 7.35 -17.77 -4.39
CA ASN A 65 6.09 -18.12 -5.03
C ASN A 65 5.88 -17.32 -6.32
N THR A 66 6.20 -16.03 -6.28
CA THR A 66 6.07 -15.15 -7.45
C THR A 66 7.08 -15.48 -8.54
N LEU A 67 8.31 -15.83 -8.19
CA LEU A 67 9.31 -16.33 -9.15
C LEU A 67 8.87 -17.63 -9.82
N THR A 68 8.28 -18.55 -9.04
CA THR A 68 7.74 -19.81 -9.57
C THR A 68 6.58 -19.54 -10.52
N ALA A 69 5.63 -18.69 -10.14
CA ALA A 69 4.52 -18.29 -10.98
C ALA A 69 4.99 -17.61 -12.28
N TYR A 70 6.01 -16.75 -12.19
CA TYR A 70 6.61 -16.13 -13.38
C TYR A 70 7.11 -17.17 -14.38
N ARG A 71 7.86 -18.17 -13.91
CA ARG A 71 8.42 -19.24 -14.77
C ARG A 71 7.32 -20.07 -15.43
N ILE A 72 6.26 -20.42 -14.68
CA ILE A 72 5.10 -21.17 -15.20
C ILE A 72 4.39 -20.35 -16.29
N LEU A 73 4.08 -19.10 -16.03
CA LEU A 73 3.38 -18.22 -16.98
C LEU A 73 4.23 -17.92 -18.22
N ARG A 74 5.57 -17.81 -18.06
CA ARG A 74 6.50 -17.69 -19.17
C ARG A 74 6.49 -18.92 -20.06
N ALA A 75 6.53 -20.11 -19.47
CA ALA A 75 6.49 -21.38 -20.20
C ALA A 75 5.15 -21.59 -20.93
N ALA A 76 4.04 -21.14 -20.35
CA ALA A 76 2.71 -21.20 -20.97
C ALA A 76 2.58 -20.28 -22.20
N GLY A 77 3.43 -19.27 -22.35
CA GLY A 77 3.40 -18.32 -23.48
C GLY A 77 2.19 -17.36 -23.45
N ASN A 78 2.17 -16.41 -24.37
CA ASN A 78 1.05 -15.45 -24.59
C ASN A 78 0.57 -14.65 -23.35
N ARG A 79 1.43 -14.44 -22.35
CA ARG A 79 1.16 -13.76 -21.07
C ARG A 79 2.04 -12.53 -20.82
N LYS A 80 2.37 -11.79 -21.89
CA LYS A 80 3.32 -10.66 -21.80
C LYS A 80 2.90 -9.59 -20.80
N ALA A 81 1.61 -9.24 -20.74
CA ALA A 81 1.08 -8.22 -19.86
C ALA A 81 1.16 -8.64 -18.38
N GLU A 82 0.85 -9.91 -18.09
CA GLU A 82 0.93 -10.47 -16.74
C GLU A 82 2.39 -10.58 -16.28
N LEU A 83 3.28 -11.05 -17.14
CA LEU A 83 4.71 -11.10 -16.84
C LEU A 83 5.29 -9.71 -16.58
N GLU A 84 4.84 -8.67 -17.30
CA GLU A 84 5.25 -7.29 -17.02
C GLU A 84 4.78 -6.83 -15.63
N LYS A 85 3.53 -7.12 -15.24
CA LYS A 85 3.02 -6.82 -13.89
C LYS A 85 3.79 -7.54 -12.79
N ILE A 86 4.23 -8.78 -13.03
CA ILE A 86 5.06 -9.53 -12.07
C ILE A 86 6.46 -8.91 -11.98
N ARG A 87 7.08 -8.53 -13.09
CA ARG A 87 8.36 -7.82 -13.07
C ARG A 87 8.28 -6.51 -12.29
N ASN A 88 7.19 -5.76 -12.47
CA ASN A 88 6.96 -4.54 -11.70
C ASN A 88 6.88 -4.81 -10.20
N TYR A 89 6.23 -5.91 -9.77
CA TYR A 89 6.26 -6.32 -8.37
C TYR A 89 7.69 -6.48 -7.82
N PHE A 90 8.57 -7.16 -8.53
CA PHE A 90 9.96 -7.28 -8.08
C PHE A 90 10.67 -5.93 -7.98
N PHE A 91 10.39 -4.98 -8.87
CA PHE A 91 10.94 -3.63 -8.77
C PHE A 91 10.34 -2.84 -7.60
N GLU A 92 9.05 -3.00 -7.28
CA GLU A 92 8.43 -2.41 -6.10
C GLU A 92 9.08 -2.91 -4.80
N GLN A 93 9.56 -4.17 -4.77
CA GLN A 93 10.25 -4.74 -3.62
C GLN A 93 11.69 -4.26 -3.43
N ARG A 94 12.24 -3.51 -4.38
CA ARG A 94 13.57 -2.88 -4.24
C ARG A 94 13.51 -1.70 -3.28
N LYS A 95 14.19 -1.84 -2.14
CA LYS A 95 14.33 -0.76 -1.15
C LYS A 95 15.73 -0.17 -1.22
N SER A 96 15.83 1.16 -1.33
CA SER A 96 17.13 1.85 -1.43
C SER A 96 18.05 1.32 -2.55
N GLY A 97 17.45 0.91 -3.67
CA GLY A 97 18.19 0.44 -4.85
C GLY A 97 18.60 -1.04 -4.82
N SER A 98 18.32 -1.78 -3.74
CA SER A 98 18.63 -3.21 -3.61
C SER A 98 17.44 -4.02 -3.13
N TRP A 99 17.39 -5.31 -3.49
CA TRP A 99 16.54 -6.27 -2.83
C TRP A 99 17.15 -6.65 -1.48
N ARG A 100 16.43 -7.37 -0.69
CA ARG A 100 16.70 -7.63 0.71
C ARG A 100 18.03 -8.31 1.02
N ASN A 101 18.47 -9.23 0.17
CA ASN A 101 19.74 -9.93 0.29
C ASN A 101 20.25 -10.39 -1.09
N THR A 102 21.50 -10.84 -1.13
CA THR A 102 22.17 -11.26 -2.38
C THR A 102 21.51 -12.48 -3.02
N TYR A 103 21.01 -13.42 -2.22
CA TYR A 103 20.34 -14.62 -2.73
C TYR A 103 19.04 -14.25 -3.45
N GLU A 104 18.19 -13.44 -2.83
CA GLU A 104 16.96 -12.95 -3.42
C GLU A 104 17.23 -12.14 -4.69
N SER A 105 18.23 -11.25 -4.64
CA SER A 105 18.66 -10.46 -5.79
C SER A 105 19.07 -11.33 -6.97
N SER A 106 19.91 -12.36 -6.74
CA SER A 106 20.37 -13.24 -7.80
C SER A 106 19.21 -14.03 -8.43
N ARG A 107 18.29 -14.54 -7.63
CA ARG A 107 17.11 -15.30 -8.10
C ARG A 107 16.17 -14.46 -8.93
N ILE A 108 15.91 -13.22 -8.50
CA ILE A 108 15.06 -12.27 -9.24
C ILE A 108 15.73 -11.95 -10.59
N VAL A 109 16.99 -11.48 -10.55
CA VAL A 109 17.73 -11.09 -11.76
C VAL A 109 17.82 -12.25 -12.75
N GLU A 110 18.24 -13.44 -12.31
CA GLU A 110 18.32 -14.65 -13.14
C GLU A 110 16.97 -14.96 -13.83
N THR A 111 15.86 -14.74 -13.13
CA THR A 111 14.53 -15.10 -13.65
C THR A 111 13.99 -14.07 -14.64
N ILE A 112 14.15 -12.77 -14.39
CA ILE A 112 13.52 -11.72 -15.21
C ILE A 112 14.44 -11.12 -16.28
N MET A 113 15.77 -11.20 -16.10
CA MET A 113 16.73 -10.58 -17.00
C MET A 113 16.64 -11.08 -18.44
N PRO A 114 16.48 -12.40 -18.72
CA PRO A 114 16.36 -12.87 -20.09
C PRO A 114 15.23 -12.17 -20.86
N ASP A 115 14.05 -12.03 -20.24
CA ASP A 115 12.90 -11.41 -20.91
C ASP A 115 13.08 -9.90 -21.11
N MET A 116 13.81 -9.25 -20.22
CA MET A 116 14.13 -7.83 -20.35
C MET A 116 15.11 -7.60 -21.51
N LEU A 117 16.08 -8.47 -21.67
CA LEU A 117 17.04 -8.41 -22.77
C LEU A 117 16.40 -8.74 -24.12
N GLU A 118 15.51 -9.74 -24.19
CA GLU A 118 14.77 -10.08 -25.42
C GLU A 118 13.93 -8.92 -25.93
N LYS A 119 13.25 -8.19 -25.05
CA LYS A 119 12.38 -7.06 -25.40
C LYS A 119 13.14 -5.93 -26.11
N ASP A 120 14.42 -5.76 -25.79
CA ASP A 120 15.27 -4.69 -26.34
C ASP A 120 16.29 -5.18 -27.39
N GLY A 121 16.08 -6.34 -28.00
CA GLY A 121 16.98 -6.92 -28.97
C GLY A 121 18.33 -7.32 -28.36
N GLY A 122 18.33 -7.74 -27.10
CA GLY A 122 19.53 -8.20 -26.38
C GLY A 122 20.36 -7.09 -25.72
N ALA A 123 20.00 -5.82 -25.88
CA ALA A 123 20.70 -4.69 -25.27
C ALA A 123 19.88 -4.07 -24.12
N PHE A 124 20.51 -3.93 -22.96
CA PHE A 124 19.96 -3.17 -21.86
C PHE A 124 19.97 -1.68 -22.20
N ARG A 125 18.82 -1.03 -22.18
CA ARG A 125 18.69 0.42 -22.42
C ARG A 125 18.26 1.14 -21.16
N GLU A 126 19.04 2.15 -20.78
CA GLU A 126 18.64 3.07 -19.72
C GLU A 126 17.32 3.76 -20.07
N ALA A 127 16.54 4.04 -19.02
CA ALA A 127 15.29 4.74 -19.21
C ALA A 127 15.52 6.20 -19.58
N SER A 128 14.74 6.72 -20.52
CA SER A 128 14.63 8.14 -20.78
C SER A 128 13.17 8.56 -20.86
N LEU A 129 12.89 9.80 -20.48
CA LEU A 129 11.58 10.42 -20.61
C LEU A 129 11.66 11.58 -21.59
N THR A 130 10.67 11.68 -22.46
CA THR A 130 10.42 12.88 -23.24
C THR A 130 9.16 13.54 -22.67
N ILE A 131 9.30 14.78 -22.16
CA ILE A 131 8.23 15.56 -21.56
C ILE A 131 8.06 16.83 -22.40
N ASP A 132 6.90 17.01 -23.00
CA ASP A 132 6.60 18.15 -23.91
C ASP A 132 7.68 18.35 -24.99
N GLY A 133 8.19 17.25 -25.56
CA GLY A 133 9.22 17.26 -26.59
C GLY A 133 10.67 17.35 -26.07
N GLN A 134 10.89 17.63 -24.79
CA GLN A 134 12.23 17.68 -24.20
C GLN A 134 12.62 16.32 -23.59
N ARG A 135 13.81 15.80 -23.94
CA ARG A 135 14.31 14.49 -23.47
C ARG A 135 15.15 14.63 -22.20
N PHE A 136 14.91 13.69 -21.27
CA PHE A 136 15.62 13.56 -19.98
C PHE A 136 16.08 12.12 -19.78
N GLY A 137 17.35 11.93 -19.42
CA GLY A 137 17.95 10.62 -19.13
C GLY A 137 18.53 10.50 -17.73
N LYS A 138 18.44 11.56 -16.91
CA LYS A 138 18.93 11.54 -15.52
C LYS A 138 17.77 11.63 -14.54
N PHE A 139 17.79 10.80 -13.51
CA PHE A 139 16.75 10.71 -12.46
C PHE A 139 17.37 10.79 -11.07
N PRO A 140 16.64 11.29 -10.03
CA PRO A 140 15.26 11.77 -10.09
C PRO A 140 15.11 13.10 -10.84
N LEU A 141 13.97 13.32 -11.46
CA LEU A 141 13.60 14.54 -12.16
C LEU A 141 12.34 15.14 -11.55
N THR A 142 12.41 16.41 -11.12
CA THR A 142 11.24 17.18 -10.62
C THR A 142 11.01 18.36 -11.54
N ARG A 143 9.76 18.58 -11.92
CA ARG A 143 9.31 19.72 -12.73
C ARG A 143 8.04 20.31 -12.14
N THR A 144 7.92 21.63 -12.20
CA THR A 144 6.72 22.36 -11.80
C THR A 144 6.11 23.01 -13.05
N TYR A 145 4.80 22.86 -13.17
CA TYR A 145 4.01 23.39 -14.27
C TYR A 145 2.89 24.28 -13.74
N ALA A 146 2.40 25.17 -14.59
CA ALA A 146 1.21 25.95 -14.26
C ALA A 146 -0.02 25.03 -14.11
N PRO A 147 -0.94 25.32 -13.19
CA PRO A 147 -2.18 24.55 -13.04
C PRO A 147 -2.96 24.49 -14.35
N GLY A 148 -3.54 23.34 -14.66
CA GLY A 148 -4.35 23.12 -15.87
C GLY A 148 -3.56 22.91 -17.15
N LYS A 149 -2.22 22.95 -17.11
CA LYS A 149 -1.40 22.61 -18.28
C LYS A 149 -1.45 21.13 -18.57
N GLU A 150 -1.82 20.74 -19.79
CA GLU A 150 -1.66 19.39 -20.29
C GLU A 150 -0.18 19.08 -20.50
N ILE A 151 0.26 17.90 -20.07
CA ILE A 151 1.65 17.45 -20.15
C ILE A 151 1.69 16.12 -20.87
N THR A 152 2.47 16.04 -21.95
CA THR A 152 2.72 14.79 -22.65
C THR A 152 4.00 14.14 -22.15
N VAL A 153 3.89 12.91 -21.65
CA VAL A 153 5.03 12.13 -21.15
C VAL A 153 5.18 10.84 -21.98
N ARG A 154 6.34 10.66 -22.58
CA ARG A 154 6.72 9.44 -23.32
C ARG A 154 7.95 8.82 -22.71
N LYS A 155 7.92 7.51 -22.43
CA LYS A 155 9.04 6.75 -21.85
C LYS A 155 9.66 5.85 -22.91
N GLU A 156 11.01 5.80 -22.96
CA GLU A 156 11.81 4.89 -23.75
C GLU A 156 12.79 4.12 -22.84
N GLY A 157 13.32 2.98 -23.32
CA GLY A 157 14.23 2.09 -22.58
C GLY A 157 13.52 1.00 -21.78
N SER A 158 14.30 0.00 -21.31
CA SER A 158 13.81 -1.21 -20.64
C SER A 158 13.52 -1.04 -19.15
N MET A 159 14.20 -0.08 -18.50
CA MET A 159 14.00 0.15 -17.07
C MET A 159 12.66 0.84 -16.77
N PRO A 160 11.92 0.39 -15.72
CA PRO A 160 10.73 1.09 -15.27
C PRO A 160 11.08 2.48 -14.72
N VAL A 161 10.16 3.44 -14.90
CA VAL A 161 10.23 4.77 -14.32
C VAL A 161 8.94 4.99 -13.54
N PHE A 162 9.07 5.38 -12.27
CA PHE A 162 7.94 5.77 -11.46
C PHE A 162 7.66 7.25 -11.70
N PHE A 163 6.43 7.54 -12.09
CA PHE A 163 5.98 8.91 -12.36
C PHE A 163 4.86 9.28 -11.41
N THR A 164 4.97 10.45 -10.78
CA THR A 164 3.94 11.02 -9.92
C THR A 164 3.69 12.46 -10.32
N ALA A 165 2.43 12.82 -10.51
CA ALA A 165 1.99 14.21 -10.69
C ALA A 165 1.00 14.55 -9.58
N TYR A 166 1.15 15.69 -8.95
CA TYR A 166 0.23 16.17 -7.91
C TYR A 166 0.06 17.70 -8.00
N GLN A 167 -1.09 18.14 -7.56
CA GLN A 167 -1.41 19.55 -7.42
C GLN A 167 -1.81 19.83 -5.98
N GLN A 168 -1.28 20.92 -5.40
CA GLN A 168 -1.69 21.41 -4.09
C GLN A 168 -2.65 22.58 -4.26
N ALA A 169 -3.76 22.56 -3.55
CA ALA A 169 -4.72 23.64 -3.49
C ALA A 169 -5.26 23.76 -2.07
N TRP A 170 -5.52 24.99 -1.64
CA TRP A 170 -6.26 25.24 -0.40
C TRP A 170 -7.75 25.00 -0.65
N ASN A 171 -8.36 24.20 0.21
CA ASN A 171 -9.78 23.89 0.14
C ASN A 171 -10.38 23.93 1.56
N ASP A 172 -11.32 24.84 1.78
CA ASP A 172 -12.02 25.01 3.06
C ASP A 172 -13.12 23.97 3.28
N LYS A 173 -13.53 23.26 2.23
CA LYS A 173 -14.53 22.20 2.24
C LYS A 173 -14.01 20.96 1.53
N PRO A 174 -13.03 20.25 2.11
CA PRO A 174 -12.46 19.08 1.48
C PRO A 174 -13.52 17.98 1.30
N GLU A 175 -13.75 17.59 0.06
CA GLU A 175 -14.65 16.51 -0.30
C GLU A 175 -14.02 15.14 -0.04
N ARG A 176 -14.87 14.11 0.04
CA ARG A 176 -14.43 12.73 0.12
C ARG A 176 -13.57 12.36 -1.10
N ALA A 177 -12.49 11.63 -0.88
CA ALA A 177 -11.67 11.06 -1.94
C ALA A 177 -11.40 9.58 -1.63
N ALA A 178 -11.29 8.76 -2.68
CA ALA A 178 -11.07 7.32 -2.53
C ALA A 178 -10.24 6.80 -3.73
N GLU A 179 -8.93 6.92 -3.58
CA GLU A 179 -7.94 6.44 -4.55
C GLU A 179 -7.11 5.32 -3.91
N GLY A 180 -7.68 4.10 -3.90
CA GLY A 180 -7.09 2.92 -3.28
C GLY A 180 -7.40 2.76 -1.78
N PHE A 181 -7.88 3.80 -1.11
CA PHE A 181 -8.35 3.74 0.27
C PHE A 181 -9.72 4.40 0.41
N THR A 182 -10.60 3.79 1.19
CA THR A 182 -11.83 4.44 1.65
C THR A 182 -11.72 4.69 3.15
N VAL A 183 -12.04 5.92 3.58
CA VAL A 183 -11.96 6.31 5.00
C VAL A 183 -13.32 6.77 5.49
N SER A 184 -13.67 6.37 6.72
CA SER A 184 -14.81 6.88 7.45
C SER A 184 -14.48 7.05 8.92
N THR A 185 -15.20 7.94 9.61
CA THR A 185 -15.06 8.17 11.05
C THR A 185 -16.41 8.18 11.73
N LEU A 186 -16.46 7.71 12.98
CA LEU A 186 -17.61 7.83 13.85
C LEU A 186 -17.17 8.00 15.31
N PHE A 187 -18.00 8.64 16.13
CA PHE A 187 -17.85 8.60 17.56
C PHE A 187 -18.63 7.44 18.14
N ARG A 188 -18.08 6.80 19.18
CA ARG A 188 -18.67 5.66 19.85
C ARG A 188 -18.54 5.82 21.37
N LYS A 189 -19.63 5.62 22.09
CA LYS A 189 -19.66 5.54 23.55
C LYS A 189 -20.28 4.21 23.96
N ASP A 190 -19.64 3.48 24.85
CA ASP A 190 -20.08 2.16 25.34
C ASP A 190 -20.48 1.19 24.22
N GLY A 191 -19.66 1.18 23.15
CA GLY A 191 -19.86 0.33 21.98
C GLY A 191 -20.92 0.82 20.98
N LYS A 192 -21.66 1.91 21.26
CA LYS A 192 -22.74 2.44 20.41
C LYS A 192 -22.31 3.72 19.71
N PRO A 193 -22.67 3.91 18.42
CA PRO A 193 -22.43 5.18 17.72
C PRO A 193 -23.18 6.34 18.40
N VAL A 194 -22.50 7.49 18.48
CA VAL A 194 -23.09 8.74 19.00
C VAL A 194 -22.78 9.90 18.03
N THR A 195 -23.69 10.86 17.96
CA THR A 195 -23.56 12.06 17.11
C THR A 195 -23.29 13.32 17.91
N THR A 196 -23.70 13.35 19.17
CA THR A 196 -23.46 14.44 20.10
C THR A 196 -22.53 13.94 21.22
N LEU A 197 -21.54 14.73 21.54
CA LEU A 197 -20.63 14.47 22.65
C LEU A 197 -21.07 15.27 23.87
N HIS A 198 -20.73 14.82 25.06
CA HIS A 198 -21.02 15.53 26.32
C HIS A 198 -19.70 15.84 27.03
N ALA A 199 -19.57 17.07 27.55
CA ALA A 199 -18.38 17.50 28.26
C ALA A 199 -18.13 16.61 29.50
N GLY A 200 -16.88 16.20 29.70
CA GLY A 200 -16.50 15.30 30.79
C GLY A 200 -16.74 13.81 30.54
N GLU A 201 -17.44 13.41 29.48
CA GLU A 201 -17.73 12.01 29.19
C GLU A 201 -16.71 11.44 28.16
N ARG A 202 -16.15 10.29 28.51
CA ARG A 202 -15.21 9.59 27.61
C ARG A 202 -15.90 9.10 26.36
N VAL A 203 -15.23 9.26 25.22
CA VAL A 203 -15.74 8.81 23.92
C VAL A 203 -14.58 8.27 23.06
N GLU A 204 -14.89 7.35 22.19
CA GLU A 204 -13.96 6.84 21.20
C GLU A 204 -14.24 7.49 19.84
N LEU A 205 -13.21 8.02 19.22
CA LEU A 205 -13.22 8.34 17.79
C LEU A 205 -12.66 7.14 17.04
N VAL A 206 -13.50 6.48 16.24
CA VAL A 206 -13.15 5.31 15.46
C VAL A 206 -12.98 5.73 14.00
N ALA A 207 -11.77 5.57 13.47
CA ALA A 207 -11.49 5.71 12.06
C ALA A 207 -11.46 4.31 11.42
N THR A 208 -12.24 4.13 10.37
CA THR A 208 -12.28 2.90 9.58
C THR A 208 -11.65 3.17 8.23
N VAL A 209 -10.63 2.40 7.88
CA VAL A 209 -9.90 2.46 6.63
C VAL A 209 -10.08 1.15 5.89
N THR A 210 -10.62 1.19 4.69
CA THR A 210 -10.67 0.04 3.78
C THR A 210 -9.62 0.22 2.71
N ALA A 211 -8.70 -0.74 2.59
CA ALA A 211 -7.69 -0.79 1.54
C ALA A 211 -8.16 -1.71 0.41
N ASP A 212 -8.14 -1.21 -0.82
CA ASP A 212 -8.60 -1.94 -2.00
C ASP A 212 -7.62 -3.05 -2.43
N SER A 213 -6.37 -2.93 -2.03
CA SER A 213 -5.28 -3.88 -2.25
C SER A 213 -4.34 -3.90 -1.05
N ASP A 214 -3.40 -4.85 -1.03
CA ASP A 214 -2.31 -4.84 -0.05
C ASP A 214 -1.46 -3.59 -0.22
N ALA A 215 -1.16 -2.95 0.88
CA ALA A 215 -0.45 -1.67 0.94
C ALA A 215 0.76 -1.74 1.89
N GLU A 216 1.85 -1.09 1.51
CA GLU A 216 3.03 -0.94 2.36
C GLU A 216 3.27 0.53 2.68
N TYR A 217 3.78 0.80 3.89
CA TYR A 217 4.09 2.15 4.38
C TYR A 217 2.88 3.09 4.31
N VAL A 218 1.80 2.66 4.97
CA VAL A 218 0.57 3.45 5.07
C VAL A 218 0.65 4.38 6.28
N MET A 219 0.30 5.64 6.05
CA MET A 219 0.04 6.62 7.12
C MET A 219 -1.46 6.88 7.20
N VAL A 220 -1.99 6.84 8.43
CA VAL A 220 -3.39 7.20 8.71
C VAL A 220 -3.38 8.40 9.66
N GLU A 221 -3.91 9.52 9.21
CA GLU A 221 -4.11 10.71 10.02
C GLU A 221 -5.55 10.80 10.51
N ILE A 222 -5.73 10.94 11.81
CA ILE A 222 -7.02 10.99 12.48
C ILE A 222 -7.10 12.31 13.26
N PRO A 223 -7.65 13.37 12.68
CA PRO A 223 -7.87 14.62 13.37
C PRO A 223 -8.84 14.47 14.54
N ILE A 224 -8.67 15.29 15.57
CA ILE A 224 -9.59 15.34 16.72
C ILE A 224 -10.32 16.70 16.76
N PRO A 225 -11.56 16.75 17.29
CA PRO A 225 -12.25 18.03 17.46
C PRO A 225 -11.51 18.96 18.41
N ALA A 226 -11.48 20.26 18.09
CA ALA A 226 -10.78 21.27 18.92
C ALA A 226 -11.31 21.36 20.36
N GLY A 227 -12.59 21.02 20.59
CA GLY A 227 -13.19 20.96 21.94
C GLY A 227 -12.83 19.71 22.74
N CYS A 228 -12.03 18.78 22.19
CA CYS A 228 -11.65 17.52 22.83
C CYS A 228 -10.15 17.51 23.19
N SER A 229 -9.81 16.74 24.21
CA SER A 229 -8.46 16.31 24.53
C SER A 229 -8.36 14.78 24.44
N TYR A 230 -7.16 14.24 24.43
CA TYR A 230 -6.98 12.81 24.63
C TYR A 230 -7.34 12.41 26.05
N ASP A 231 -8.17 11.37 26.19
CA ASP A 231 -8.39 10.72 27.50
C ASP A 231 -7.17 9.88 27.88
N SER A 232 -6.66 9.12 26.90
CA SER A 232 -5.43 8.34 27.04
C SER A 232 -4.66 8.34 25.73
N LYS A 233 -3.32 8.22 25.84
CA LYS A 233 -2.40 8.06 24.72
C LYS A 233 -1.90 6.63 24.66
N GLU A 234 -2.77 5.73 24.23
CA GLU A 234 -2.46 4.30 24.18
C GLU A 234 -1.61 3.97 22.97
N LYS A 235 -0.79 2.94 23.13
CA LYS A 235 -0.16 2.27 21.99
C LYS A 235 -1.24 1.55 21.22
N GLY A 236 -1.20 1.66 19.90
CA GLY A 236 -2.15 0.97 19.04
C GLY A 236 -1.93 -0.53 18.97
N ASP A 237 -2.71 -1.18 18.12
CA ASP A 237 -2.61 -2.61 17.87
C ASP A 237 -1.26 -2.95 17.22
N PHE A 238 -0.39 -3.55 18.01
CA PHE A 238 0.96 -3.95 17.62
C PHE A 238 1.04 -4.81 16.34
N TRP A 239 -0.01 -5.55 15.99
CA TRP A 239 -0.03 -6.42 14.82
C TRP A 239 -0.22 -5.67 13.50
N LYS A 240 -0.85 -4.50 13.53
CA LYS A 240 -1.09 -3.66 12.36
C LYS A 240 -0.40 -2.31 12.41
N GLU A 241 -0.18 -1.75 13.61
CA GLU A 241 0.44 -0.44 13.79
C GLU A 241 1.91 -0.59 14.15
N THR A 242 2.79 -0.05 13.31
CA THR A 242 4.23 -0.03 13.59
C THR A 242 4.58 1.08 14.58
N HIS A 243 3.90 2.22 14.44
CA HIS A 243 4.10 3.39 15.28
C HIS A 243 2.82 4.22 15.32
N ARG A 244 2.62 4.95 16.43
CA ARG A 244 1.54 5.90 16.60
C ARG A 244 2.06 7.14 17.30
N GLU A 245 1.73 8.32 16.76
CA GLU A 245 2.16 9.61 17.28
C GLU A 245 0.95 10.51 17.56
N TYR A 246 0.95 11.15 18.72
CA TYR A 246 -0.14 12.00 19.20
C TYR A 246 0.28 13.46 19.11
N TYR A 247 -0.23 14.17 18.12
CA TYR A 247 -0.12 15.62 18.00
C TYR A 247 -1.27 16.32 18.73
N LYS A 248 -1.20 17.64 18.81
CA LYS A 248 -2.24 18.43 19.48
C LYS A 248 -3.60 18.29 18.81
N GLU A 249 -3.64 18.26 17.48
CA GLU A 249 -4.85 18.31 16.66
C GLU A 249 -5.17 17.00 15.93
N LYS A 250 -4.29 16.01 15.95
CA LYS A 250 -4.46 14.73 15.25
C LYS A 250 -3.61 13.62 15.85
N VAL A 251 -3.97 12.40 15.52
CA VAL A 251 -3.13 11.22 15.70
C VAL A 251 -2.63 10.76 14.33
N ALA A 252 -1.35 10.50 14.20
CA ALA A 252 -0.77 9.84 13.04
C ALA A 252 -0.43 8.39 13.38
N VAL A 253 -0.93 7.46 12.58
CA VAL A 253 -0.69 6.02 12.71
C VAL A 253 0.09 5.55 11.50
N PHE A 254 1.16 4.80 11.73
CA PHE A 254 2.04 4.27 10.71
C PHE A 254 1.95 2.75 10.68
N CYS A 255 1.71 2.20 9.50
CA CYS A 255 1.61 0.76 9.25
C CYS A 255 2.63 0.37 8.19
N ASN A 256 3.57 -0.54 8.52
CA ASN A 256 4.51 -1.07 7.53
C ASN A 256 3.78 -1.88 6.46
N LYS A 257 2.76 -2.64 6.88
CA LYS A 257 1.90 -3.42 5.97
C LYS A 257 0.45 -3.31 6.43
N LEU A 258 -0.42 -2.98 5.49
CA LEU A 258 -1.86 -3.00 5.65
C LEU A 258 -2.44 -3.91 4.57
N ARG A 259 -3.07 -5.00 4.94
CA ARG A 259 -3.64 -5.96 4.00
C ARG A 259 -4.90 -5.38 3.34
N LYS A 260 -5.24 -5.88 2.16
CA LYS A 260 -6.55 -5.64 1.56
C LYS A 260 -7.66 -5.95 2.55
N GLY A 261 -8.63 -5.04 2.67
CA GLY A 261 -9.77 -5.19 3.58
C GLY A 261 -9.92 -4.01 4.53
N THR A 262 -10.76 -4.18 5.55
CA THR A 262 -11.16 -3.12 6.47
C THR A 262 -10.40 -3.19 7.78
N HIS A 263 -9.86 -2.05 8.19
CA HIS A 263 -9.07 -1.85 9.41
C HIS A 263 -9.65 -0.71 10.23
N THR A 264 -9.68 -0.87 11.54
CA THR A 264 -10.16 0.17 12.45
C THR A 264 -9.03 0.67 13.34
N PHE A 265 -9.03 1.98 13.57
CA PHE A 265 -8.10 2.68 14.44
C PHE A 265 -8.91 3.52 15.44
N THR A 266 -8.67 3.33 16.71
CA THR A 266 -9.44 3.98 17.77
C THR A 266 -8.57 4.99 18.50
N VAL A 267 -9.15 6.17 18.77
CA VAL A 267 -8.56 7.24 19.58
C VAL A 267 -9.51 7.56 20.72
N ARG A 268 -9.05 7.50 21.97
CA ARG A 268 -9.86 7.82 23.14
C ARG A 268 -9.80 9.31 23.44
N LEU A 269 -10.95 9.93 23.50
CA LEU A 269 -11.10 11.36 23.65
C LEU A 269 -11.92 11.67 24.92
N LEU A 270 -11.62 12.84 25.47
CA LEU A 270 -12.40 13.47 26.52
C LEU A 270 -12.85 14.85 26.01
N PRO A 271 -14.12 15.04 25.65
CA PRO A 271 -14.69 16.35 25.35
C PRO A 271 -14.55 17.27 26.58
N ARG A 272 -14.02 18.48 26.36
CA ARG A 272 -13.71 19.44 27.43
C ARG A 272 -14.58 20.67 27.39
N TYR A 273 -14.80 21.19 26.19
CA TYR A 273 -15.46 22.48 26.00
C TYR A 273 -16.70 22.31 25.17
N THR A 274 -17.82 22.82 25.67
CA THR A 274 -19.10 22.84 24.95
C THR A 274 -19.01 23.74 23.72
N GLY A 275 -19.76 23.41 22.68
CA GLY A 275 -19.79 24.18 21.46
C GLY A 275 -19.97 23.34 20.20
N SER A 276 -19.93 24.03 19.06
CA SER A 276 -19.99 23.40 17.74
C SER A 276 -18.62 23.50 17.06
N TYR A 277 -18.10 22.36 16.66
CA TYR A 277 -16.77 22.25 16.08
C TYR A 277 -16.82 21.60 14.70
N HIS A 278 -15.78 21.79 13.91
CA HIS A 278 -15.54 21.02 12.70
C HIS A 278 -14.49 19.96 12.99
N LEU A 279 -14.79 18.72 12.62
CA LEU A 279 -13.83 17.63 12.59
C LEU A 279 -13.27 17.56 11.16
N ASN A 280 -11.99 17.85 11.01
CA ASN A 280 -11.30 17.72 9.75
C ASN A 280 -11.35 16.27 9.22
N PRO A 281 -11.23 16.05 7.90
CA PRO A 281 -11.20 14.71 7.34
C PRO A 281 -10.07 13.86 7.91
N ALA A 282 -10.37 12.65 8.29
CA ALA A 282 -9.35 11.61 8.47
C ALA A 282 -8.86 11.16 7.09
N ARG A 283 -7.59 10.82 6.99
CA ARG A 283 -6.91 10.48 5.75
C ARG A 283 -6.07 9.22 5.91
N ALA A 284 -6.04 8.39 4.89
CA ALA A 284 -5.09 7.29 4.76
C ALA A 284 -4.35 7.45 3.42
N GLU A 285 -3.04 7.21 3.40
CA GLU A 285 -2.25 7.29 2.18
C GLU A 285 -1.00 6.42 2.22
N LEU A 286 -0.46 6.09 1.05
CA LEU A 286 0.87 5.54 0.92
C LEU A 286 1.90 6.67 1.11
N MET A 287 2.79 6.55 2.12
CA MET A 287 3.77 7.59 2.45
C MET A 287 4.70 7.95 1.28
N TYR A 288 5.04 6.97 0.45
CA TYR A 288 5.94 7.17 -0.69
C TYR A 288 5.22 7.37 -2.03
N TYR A 289 3.91 7.11 -2.07
CA TYR A 289 3.07 7.25 -3.26
C TYR A 289 1.73 7.88 -2.89
N PRO A 290 1.70 9.16 -2.51
CA PRO A 290 0.50 9.83 -1.98
C PRO A 290 -0.63 10.00 -3.00
N VAL A 291 -0.41 9.61 -4.26
CA VAL A 291 -1.48 9.44 -5.25
C VAL A 291 -2.50 8.40 -4.80
N PHE A 292 -2.06 7.37 -4.05
CA PHE A 292 -2.95 6.42 -3.42
C PHE A 292 -3.32 6.93 -2.03
N HIS A 293 -4.50 7.51 -1.95
CA HIS A 293 -5.03 8.06 -0.71
C HIS A 293 -6.55 7.92 -0.62
N GLY A 294 -7.05 8.05 0.58
CA GLY A 294 -8.47 8.20 0.86
C GLY A 294 -8.68 9.20 1.98
N ARG A 295 -9.76 9.92 1.92
CA ARG A 295 -10.21 10.79 3.01
C ARG A 295 -11.73 10.81 3.08
N ASN A 296 -12.28 10.97 4.28
CA ASN A 296 -13.69 11.26 4.43
C ASN A 296 -13.95 12.76 4.28
N GLU A 297 -15.21 13.13 4.30
CA GLU A 297 -15.64 14.54 4.35
C GLU A 297 -15.42 15.16 5.72
N MET A 298 -15.35 16.49 5.77
CA MET A 298 -15.39 17.25 7.01
C MET A 298 -16.76 17.11 7.68
N LYS A 299 -16.79 16.98 9.00
CA LYS A 299 -18.01 16.78 9.79
C LYS A 299 -18.20 17.87 10.83
N LYS A 300 -19.45 18.21 11.12
CA LYS A 300 -19.78 18.98 12.32
C LYS A 300 -19.80 18.06 13.52
N CYS A 301 -19.30 18.55 14.64
CA CYS A 301 -19.25 17.84 15.92
C CYS A 301 -19.73 18.79 17.03
N GLY A 302 -20.83 18.44 17.67
CA GLY A 302 -21.37 19.17 18.82
C GLY A 302 -20.88 18.55 20.14
N VAL A 303 -20.48 19.41 21.07
CA VAL A 303 -20.23 19.04 22.48
C VAL A 303 -21.24 19.77 23.34
N ALA A 304 -22.16 19.03 23.94
CA ALA A 304 -23.16 19.52 24.88
C ALA A 304 -22.61 19.54 26.31
N GLU A 305 -23.34 20.16 27.24
CA GLU A 305 -23.04 20.09 28.67
C GLU A 305 -23.09 18.63 29.15
N ALA A 306 -22.43 18.38 30.29
CA ALA A 306 -22.52 17.08 30.99
C ALA A 306 -23.98 16.77 31.33
N GLN A 307 -24.41 15.55 31.13
CA GLN A 307 -25.73 15.07 31.55
C GLN A 307 -25.74 14.70 33.03
#